data_ce75a494191cf450b8a9d15e23ac7d5e
#
_entry.id   ce75a494191cf450b8a9d15e23ac7d5e
#
_cell.length_a   1.000
_cell.length_b   1.000
_cell.length_c   1.000
_cell.angle_alpha   90.00
_cell.angle_beta   90.00
_cell.angle_gamma   90.00
#
_symmetry.space_group_name_H-M   'P 1'
#
loop_
_entity.id
_entity.type
_entity.pdbx_description
1 polymer ?
#
loop_
_entity_poly.entity_id
_entity_poly.type
_entity_poly.pdbx_seq_one_letter_code
_entity_poly.pdbx_strand_id
1 'polypeptide(L)'
;MNSSLWREVLITLAIALVVYLGINFSLQNAEVLGQSMEPNLHHGERVFINKLAYRFAGAPQRGDIVVFVPPQELASTNDYVKRVIGLPGERVETRNGRVYIHKVDGTEMLLDENAYVTQPTVGYYVSEAIPAGHYFVMGDNRNNSGDSRGGWTVPRSDIVGRAWIVIWPPSEWGMAPNHNLPALAAP
;
A
#
# COMPACT_ATOMS: atom_id res chain seq x y z
N MET A 1 43.36 9.92 31.16
CA MET A 1 42.10 9.48 30.54
C MET A 1 42.46 8.77 29.25
N ASN A 2 42.22 7.43 29.17
CA ASN A 2 42.85 6.56 28.18
C ASN A 2 42.39 6.82 26.77
N SER A 3 43.29 7.04 25.83
CA SER A 3 43.04 7.23 24.40
C SER A 3 42.21 6.06 23.76
N SER A 4 42.33 4.87 24.35
CA SER A 4 41.56 3.68 23.96
C SER A 4 40.06 3.82 24.26
N LEU A 5 39.71 4.35 25.43
CA LEU A 5 38.30 4.57 25.80
C LEU A 5 37.60 5.58 24.91
N TRP A 6 38.26 6.68 24.57
CA TRP A 6 37.70 7.67 23.64
C TRP A 6 37.47 7.09 22.24
N ARG A 7 38.39 6.25 21.77
CA ARG A 7 38.23 5.57 20.48
C ARG A 7 37.04 4.60 20.49
N GLU A 8 36.86 3.83 21.55
CA GLU A 8 35.74 2.90 21.71
C GLU A 8 34.40 3.65 21.76
N VAL A 9 34.33 4.74 22.53
CA VAL A 9 33.15 5.60 22.59
C VAL A 9 32.80 6.18 21.21
N LEU A 10 33.81 6.69 20.49
CA LEU A 10 33.57 7.27 19.13
C LEU A 10 33.10 6.21 18.14
N ILE A 11 33.66 5.00 18.18
CA ILE A 11 33.22 3.89 17.32
C ILE A 11 31.78 3.50 17.65
N THR A 12 31.44 3.38 18.93
CA THR A 12 30.06 3.05 19.35
C THR A 12 29.06 4.12 18.90
N LEU A 13 29.39 5.40 19.05
CA LEU A 13 28.55 6.50 18.58
C LEU A 13 28.40 6.51 17.06
N ALA A 14 29.50 6.22 16.33
CA ALA A 14 29.45 6.14 14.88
C ALA A 14 28.53 4.98 14.41
N ILE A 15 28.66 3.81 15.03
CA ILE A 15 27.79 2.66 14.74
C ILE A 15 26.32 3.02 15.07
N ALA A 16 26.04 3.60 16.23
CA ALA A 16 24.70 4.00 16.63
C ALA A 16 24.09 5.01 15.63
N LEU A 17 24.90 5.97 15.18
CA LEU A 17 24.46 6.94 14.17
C LEU A 17 24.14 6.27 12.83
N VAL A 18 24.99 5.36 12.35
CA VAL A 18 24.78 4.63 11.09
C VAL A 18 23.48 3.80 11.16
N VAL A 19 23.27 3.08 12.27
CA VAL A 19 22.05 2.29 12.50
C VAL A 19 20.82 3.21 12.54
N TYR A 20 20.89 4.30 13.29
CA TYR A 20 19.80 5.27 13.38
C TYR A 20 19.44 5.84 12.00
N LEU A 21 20.42 6.29 11.23
CA LEU A 21 20.19 6.81 9.88
C LEU A 21 19.63 5.72 8.95
N GLY A 22 20.15 4.49 9.06
CA GLY A 22 19.64 3.35 8.28
C GLY A 22 18.16 3.06 8.56
N ILE A 23 17.75 3.06 9.83
CA ILE A 23 16.35 2.86 10.21
C ILE A 23 15.46 3.99 9.67
N ASN A 24 15.83 5.25 9.90
CA ASN A 24 15.05 6.40 9.42
C ASN A 24 14.93 6.46 7.89
N PHE A 25 15.97 6.02 7.20
CA PHE A 25 15.94 5.94 5.74
C PHE A 25 15.02 4.82 5.24
N SER A 26 14.93 3.72 5.98
CA SER A 26 14.23 2.50 5.57
C SER A 26 12.77 2.47 5.99
N LEU A 27 12.46 3.05 7.13
CA LEU A 27 11.14 2.95 7.77
C LEU A 27 10.54 4.34 8.01
N GLN A 28 9.22 4.38 7.94
CA GLN A 28 8.41 5.54 8.32
C GLN A 28 7.24 5.05 9.16
N ASN A 29 6.93 5.77 10.24
CA ASN A 29 5.71 5.55 11.01
C ASN A 29 4.58 6.37 10.39
N ALA A 30 3.41 5.75 10.20
CA ALA A 30 2.19 6.43 9.78
C ALA A 30 1.02 6.01 10.66
N GLU A 31 0.07 6.92 10.84
CA GLU A 31 -1.21 6.65 11.47
C GLU A 31 -2.28 6.46 10.39
N VAL A 32 -3.08 5.41 10.54
CA VAL A 32 -4.21 5.13 9.65
C VAL A 32 -5.35 6.07 9.98
N LEU A 33 -5.71 6.94 9.05
CA LEU A 33 -6.81 7.88 9.21
C LEU A 33 -8.01 7.44 8.36
N GLY A 34 -9.19 7.39 8.99
CA GLY A 34 -10.44 6.99 8.32
C GLY A 34 -10.66 5.47 8.34
N GLN A 35 -11.71 5.04 7.66
CA GLN A 35 -12.24 3.67 7.71
C GLN A 35 -12.13 2.93 6.37
N SER A 36 -11.41 3.52 5.42
CA SER A 36 -11.38 3.00 4.04
C SER A 36 -10.66 1.65 3.88
N MET A 37 -9.88 1.24 4.88
CA MET A 37 -9.14 -0.02 4.89
C MET A 37 -9.72 -1.05 5.86
N GLU A 38 -10.84 -0.75 6.52
CA GLU A 38 -11.55 -1.73 7.34
C GLU A 38 -12.06 -2.92 6.50
N PRO A 39 -12.06 -4.11 7.08
CA PRO A 39 -11.72 -4.47 8.46
C PRO A 39 -10.21 -4.74 8.68
N ASN A 40 -9.35 -4.53 7.69
CA ASN A 40 -7.96 -4.99 7.72
C ASN A 40 -7.00 -4.00 8.38
N LEU A 41 -7.29 -2.69 8.31
CA LEU A 41 -6.61 -1.66 9.08
C LEU A 41 -7.66 -0.69 9.61
N HIS A 42 -7.58 -0.39 10.91
CA HIS A 42 -8.55 0.44 11.60
C HIS A 42 -8.06 1.86 11.83
N HIS A 43 -9.02 2.78 11.97
CA HIS A 43 -8.71 4.16 12.32
C HIS A 43 -7.93 4.26 13.63
N GLY A 44 -6.84 5.04 13.63
CA GLY A 44 -5.96 5.24 14.79
C GLY A 44 -4.85 4.19 14.93
N GLU A 45 -4.83 3.16 14.11
CA GLU A 45 -3.69 2.24 14.08
C GLU A 45 -2.43 2.93 13.59
N ARG A 46 -1.28 2.50 14.12
CA ARG A 46 0.02 2.93 13.63
C ARG A 46 0.73 1.79 12.91
N VAL A 47 1.26 2.12 11.75
CA VAL A 47 1.88 1.15 10.85
C VAL A 47 3.28 1.62 10.47
N PHE A 48 4.26 0.72 10.56
CA PHE A 48 5.55 0.94 9.91
C PHE A 48 5.44 0.70 8.41
N ILE A 49 5.92 1.67 7.66
CA ILE A 49 6.00 1.65 6.20
C ILE A 49 7.44 1.29 5.82
N ASN A 50 7.61 0.26 5.01
CA ASN A 50 8.89 -0.09 4.41
C ASN A 50 9.09 0.75 3.13
N LYS A 51 9.91 1.79 3.22
CA LYS A 51 10.25 2.69 2.08
C LYS A 51 11.17 2.03 1.06
N LEU A 52 11.86 0.96 1.46
CA LEU A 52 12.80 0.24 0.58
C LEU A 52 12.12 -0.86 -0.24
N ALA A 53 10.87 -1.22 0.09
CA ALA A 53 10.15 -2.33 -0.55
C ALA A 53 10.18 -2.28 -2.09
N TYR A 54 10.20 -1.06 -2.65
CA TYR A 54 10.15 -0.86 -4.10
C TYR A 54 11.33 -0.06 -4.66
N ARG A 55 12.39 0.18 -3.84
CA ARG A 55 13.46 1.12 -4.20
C ARG A 55 14.57 0.47 -5.03
N PHE A 56 14.90 -0.80 -4.75
CA PHE A 56 16.09 -1.44 -5.33
C PHE A 56 15.79 -2.50 -6.38
N ALA A 57 14.70 -3.23 -6.29
CA ALA A 57 14.41 -4.33 -7.23
C ALA A 57 12.92 -4.67 -7.32
N GLY A 58 12.03 -3.89 -6.73
CA GLY A 58 10.62 -4.21 -6.66
C GLY A 58 9.72 -3.16 -7.31
N ALA A 59 8.61 -3.64 -7.84
CA ALA A 59 7.45 -2.83 -8.17
C ALA A 59 6.31 -3.21 -7.23
N PRO A 60 5.38 -2.28 -6.91
CA PRO A 60 4.17 -2.63 -6.20
C PRO A 60 3.45 -3.80 -6.87
N GLN A 61 3.09 -4.78 -6.07
CA GLN A 61 2.39 -5.98 -6.53
C GLN A 61 0.89 -5.86 -6.21
N ARG A 62 0.08 -6.59 -6.98
CA ARG A 62 -1.35 -6.68 -6.68
C ARG A 62 -1.55 -7.29 -5.29
N GLY A 63 -2.35 -6.58 -4.45
CA GLY A 63 -2.60 -6.98 -3.08
C GLY A 63 -1.70 -6.31 -2.04
N ASP A 64 -0.65 -5.60 -2.45
CA ASP A 64 0.15 -4.79 -1.52
C ASP A 64 -0.69 -3.63 -0.98
N ILE A 65 -0.59 -3.39 0.32
CA ILE A 65 -1.10 -2.16 0.94
C ILE A 65 0.00 -1.11 0.82
N VAL A 66 -0.28 -0.05 0.09
CA VAL A 66 0.66 1.04 -0.18
C VAL A 66 0.23 2.33 0.51
N VAL A 67 1.23 3.07 0.97
CA VAL A 67 1.06 4.46 1.44
C VAL A 67 1.60 5.38 0.36
N PHE A 68 0.84 6.39 0.00
CA PHE A 68 1.16 7.28 -1.11
C PHE A 68 0.64 8.70 -0.90
N VAL A 69 1.30 9.65 -1.54
CA VAL A 69 0.83 11.04 -1.63
C VAL A 69 -0.39 11.08 -2.57
N PRO A 70 -1.56 11.52 -2.11
CA PRO A 70 -2.76 11.57 -2.95
C PRO A 70 -2.62 12.59 -4.08
N PRO A 71 -3.36 12.43 -5.20
CA PRO A 71 -3.45 13.43 -6.25
C PRO A 71 -3.80 14.82 -5.72
N GLN A 72 -3.18 15.85 -6.27
CA GLN A 72 -3.34 17.24 -5.79
C GLN A 72 -4.80 17.72 -5.82
N GLU A 73 -5.59 17.21 -6.76
CA GLU A 73 -7.01 17.51 -6.93
C GLU A 73 -7.85 17.13 -5.72
N LEU A 74 -7.36 16.18 -4.89
CA LEU A 74 -8.06 15.75 -3.68
C LEU A 74 -7.80 16.68 -2.48
N ALA A 75 -6.95 17.69 -2.63
CA ALA A 75 -6.63 18.72 -1.62
C ALA A 75 -6.32 18.14 -0.22
N SER A 76 -5.78 16.92 -0.15
CA SER A 76 -5.41 16.26 1.10
C SER A 76 -3.97 16.58 1.48
N THR A 77 -3.74 16.89 2.73
CA THR A 77 -2.40 17.06 3.31
C THR A 77 -1.83 15.78 3.91
N ASN A 78 -2.66 14.74 4.02
CA ASN A 78 -2.27 13.45 4.59
C ASN A 78 -2.05 12.42 3.49
N ASP A 79 -1.08 11.55 3.68
CA ASP A 79 -0.87 10.37 2.85
C ASP A 79 -2.09 9.44 2.91
N TYR A 80 -2.38 8.79 1.79
CA TYR A 80 -3.44 7.79 1.69
C TYR A 80 -2.87 6.38 1.84
N VAL A 81 -3.70 5.52 2.41
CA VAL A 81 -3.42 4.08 2.53
C VAL A 81 -4.48 3.33 1.73
N LYS A 82 -4.07 2.54 0.74
CA LYS A 82 -4.96 1.74 -0.11
C LYS A 82 -4.28 0.45 -0.54
N ARG A 83 -5.07 -0.49 -1.06
CA ARG A 83 -4.57 -1.74 -1.66
C ARG A 83 -4.40 -1.59 -3.16
N VAL A 84 -3.27 -2.07 -3.70
CA VAL A 84 -3.03 -2.16 -5.15
C VAL A 84 -3.94 -3.23 -5.74
N ILE A 85 -4.76 -2.84 -6.70
CA ILE A 85 -5.72 -3.72 -7.39
C ILE A 85 -5.35 -3.89 -8.86
N GLY A 86 -5.04 -2.82 -9.57
CA GLY A 86 -4.65 -2.86 -10.98
C GLY A 86 -3.20 -2.47 -11.19
N LEU A 87 -2.53 -3.15 -12.12
CA LEU A 87 -1.15 -2.93 -12.49
C LEU A 87 -1.04 -2.17 -13.82
N PRO A 88 0.13 -1.60 -14.16
CA PRO A 88 0.31 -0.89 -15.44
C PRO A 88 -0.13 -1.70 -16.65
N GLY A 89 -0.89 -1.08 -17.55
CA GLY A 89 -1.43 -1.68 -18.77
C GLY A 89 -2.76 -2.41 -18.60
N GLU A 90 -3.18 -2.70 -17.39
CA GLU A 90 -4.45 -3.38 -17.12
C GLU A 90 -5.62 -2.39 -17.07
N ARG A 91 -6.84 -2.91 -17.09
CA ARG A 91 -8.07 -2.19 -16.76
C ARG A 91 -8.76 -2.91 -15.61
N VAL A 92 -9.38 -2.14 -14.73
CA VAL A 92 -10.13 -2.66 -13.58
C VAL A 92 -11.61 -2.42 -13.82
N GLU A 93 -12.42 -3.45 -13.68
CA GLU A 93 -13.87 -3.36 -13.77
C GLU A 93 -14.51 -3.85 -12.47
N THR A 94 -15.51 -3.11 -11.98
CA THR A 94 -16.38 -3.58 -10.92
C THR A 94 -17.77 -3.86 -11.51
N ARG A 95 -18.24 -5.10 -11.38
CA ARG A 95 -19.59 -5.50 -11.81
C ARG A 95 -20.13 -6.63 -10.94
N ASN A 96 -21.42 -6.66 -10.71
CA ASN A 96 -22.10 -7.71 -9.94
C ASN A 96 -21.47 -7.97 -8.57
N GLY A 97 -20.96 -6.92 -7.90
CA GLY A 97 -20.35 -7.02 -6.58
C GLY A 97 -18.91 -7.51 -6.55
N ARG A 98 -18.28 -7.73 -7.71
CA ARG A 98 -16.93 -8.33 -7.86
C ARG A 98 -16.02 -7.41 -8.66
N VAL A 99 -14.72 -7.66 -8.55
CA VAL A 99 -13.67 -6.96 -9.30
C VAL A 99 -13.08 -7.88 -10.37
N TYR A 100 -13.01 -7.37 -11.59
CA TYR A 100 -12.40 -8.04 -12.73
C TYR A 100 -11.19 -7.25 -13.21
N ILE A 101 -10.16 -7.95 -13.62
CA ILE A 101 -8.95 -7.40 -14.20
C ILE A 101 -8.88 -7.80 -15.66
N HIS A 102 -8.85 -6.82 -16.56
CA HIS A 102 -8.60 -7.04 -17.98
C HIS A 102 -7.12 -6.81 -18.27
N LYS A 103 -6.43 -7.84 -18.64
CA LYS A 103 -5.01 -7.79 -19.01
C LYS A 103 -4.79 -7.26 -20.41
N VAL A 104 -3.56 -6.86 -20.70
CA VAL A 104 -3.13 -6.37 -22.01
C VAL A 104 -3.32 -7.42 -23.12
N ASP A 105 -3.19 -8.70 -22.80
CA ASP A 105 -3.38 -9.83 -23.72
C ASP A 105 -4.87 -10.16 -24.01
N GLY A 106 -5.80 -9.39 -23.47
CA GLY A 106 -7.23 -9.58 -23.59
C GLY A 106 -7.84 -10.58 -22.60
N THR A 107 -7.01 -11.18 -21.74
CA THR A 107 -7.50 -12.09 -20.68
C THR A 107 -8.28 -11.32 -19.62
N GLU A 108 -9.48 -11.78 -19.31
CA GLU A 108 -10.25 -11.31 -18.16
C GLU A 108 -10.04 -12.25 -16.97
N MET A 109 -9.87 -11.68 -15.80
CA MET A 109 -9.62 -12.42 -14.56
C MET A 109 -10.51 -11.90 -13.45
N LEU A 110 -11.17 -12.80 -12.74
CA LEU A 110 -11.86 -12.49 -11.50
C LEU A 110 -10.84 -12.38 -10.36
N LEU A 111 -10.87 -11.26 -9.64
CA LEU A 111 -10.03 -11.09 -8.46
C LEU A 111 -10.63 -11.83 -7.28
N ASP A 112 -9.85 -12.71 -6.64
CA ASP A 112 -10.28 -13.34 -5.39
C ASP A 112 -10.03 -12.38 -4.21
N GLU A 113 -11.12 -11.86 -3.66
CA GLU A 113 -11.10 -10.85 -2.62
C GLU A 113 -11.59 -11.36 -1.26
N ASN A 114 -11.91 -12.66 -1.18
CA ASN A 114 -12.54 -13.26 0.01
C ASN A 114 -11.69 -13.13 1.28
N ALA A 115 -10.36 -12.97 1.14
CA ALA A 115 -9.45 -12.86 2.26
C ALA A 115 -9.46 -11.49 2.94
N TYR A 116 -9.96 -10.43 2.27
CA TYR A 116 -9.83 -9.07 2.78
C TYR A 116 -11.04 -8.16 2.53
N VAL A 117 -11.97 -8.54 1.70
CA VAL A 117 -13.23 -7.81 1.47
C VAL A 117 -14.40 -8.57 2.06
N THR A 118 -15.16 -7.93 2.94
CA THR A 118 -16.29 -8.56 3.63
C THR A 118 -17.64 -8.28 2.99
N GLN A 119 -17.73 -7.25 2.14
CA GLN A 119 -18.96 -6.84 1.48
C GLN A 119 -18.77 -6.70 -0.02
N PRO A 120 -19.75 -7.10 -0.84
CA PRO A 120 -19.71 -6.90 -2.28
C PRO A 120 -19.50 -5.42 -2.65
N THR A 121 -18.70 -5.16 -3.68
CA THR A 121 -18.47 -3.79 -4.19
C THR A 121 -19.72 -3.28 -4.87
N VAL A 122 -20.32 -2.21 -4.36
CA VAL A 122 -21.52 -1.59 -4.95
C VAL A 122 -21.14 -0.75 -6.16
N GLY A 123 -21.98 -0.80 -7.19
CA GLY A 123 -21.86 0.01 -8.40
C GLY A 123 -21.10 -0.68 -9.54
N TYR A 124 -21.23 -0.06 -10.70
CA TYR A 124 -20.52 -0.45 -11.92
C TYR A 124 -19.47 0.61 -12.25
N TYR A 125 -18.25 0.16 -12.53
CA TYR A 125 -17.15 1.04 -12.91
C TYR A 125 -16.21 0.29 -13.85
N VAL A 126 -15.68 0.99 -14.84
CA VAL A 126 -14.60 0.49 -15.71
C VAL A 126 -13.54 1.57 -15.82
N SER A 127 -12.31 1.22 -15.51
CA SER A 127 -11.18 2.15 -15.68
C SER A 127 -10.77 2.25 -17.15
N GLU A 128 -10.10 3.34 -17.50
CA GLU A 128 -9.20 3.36 -18.63
C GLU A 128 -8.02 2.41 -18.41
N ALA A 129 -7.22 2.15 -19.46
CA ALA A 129 -5.98 1.42 -19.32
C ALA A 129 -5.04 2.16 -18.37
N ILE A 130 -4.56 1.47 -17.35
CA ILE A 130 -3.67 2.05 -16.33
C ILE A 130 -2.35 2.44 -17.01
N PRO A 131 -1.92 3.72 -16.93
CA PRO A 131 -0.71 4.17 -17.59
C PRO A 131 0.54 3.43 -17.08
N ALA A 132 1.60 3.40 -17.90
CA ALA A 132 2.89 2.86 -17.49
C ALA A 132 3.40 3.55 -16.23
N GLY A 133 3.85 2.78 -15.24
CA GLY A 133 4.32 3.30 -13.97
C GLY A 133 3.23 3.80 -13.03
N HIS A 134 1.95 3.58 -13.32
CA HIS A 134 0.83 3.91 -12.46
C HIS A 134 0.14 2.67 -11.90
N TYR A 135 -0.59 2.85 -10.81
CA TYR A 135 -1.31 1.78 -10.11
C TYR A 135 -2.74 2.21 -9.82
N PHE A 136 -3.66 1.28 -9.98
CA PHE A 136 -5.04 1.44 -9.58
C PHE A 136 -5.20 0.89 -8.17
N VAL A 137 -5.67 1.70 -7.25
CA VAL A 137 -5.77 1.35 -5.84
C VAL A 137 -7.21 1.41 -5.36
N MET A 138 -7.59 0.52 -4.45
CA MET A 138 -8.91 0.54 -3.80
C MET A 138 -8.75 0.39 -2.29
N GLY A 139 -9.72 0.95 -1.55
CA GLY A 139 -9.88 0.62 -0.15
C GLY A 139 -10.48 -0.77 0.04
N ASP A 140 -10.15 -1.43 1.14
CA ASP A 140 -10.75 -2.73 1.50
C ASP A 140 -12.22 -2.56 1.90
N ASN A 141 -12.56 -1.42 2.53
CA ASN A 141 -13.93 -0.98 2.75
C ASN A 141 -14.51 -0.39 1.45
N ARG A 142 -14.88 -1.25 0.53
CA ARG A 142 -15.28 -0.95 -0.84
C ARG A 142 -16.34 0.12 -0.97
N ASN A 143 -17.26 0.16 -0.06
CA ASN A 143 -18.43 1.04 -0.12
C ASN A 143 -18.23 2.34 0.68
N ASN A 144 -17.10 2.45 1.40
CA ASN A 144 -16.72 3.63 2.17
C ASN A 144 -15.25 4.01 1.91
N SER A 145 -14.89 4.21 0.65
CA SER A 145 -13.52 4.56 0.24
C SER A 145 -13.52 5.51 -0.95
N GLY A 146 -12.85 6.65 -0.77
CA GLY A 146 -12.38 7.48 -1.89
C GLY A 146 -11.09 6.85 -2.45
N ASP A 147 -11.16 6.30 -3.66
CA ASP A 147 -10.07 5.57 -4.30
C ASP A 147 -10.07 5.73 -5.83
N SER A 148 -9.29 4.95 -6.55
CA SER A 148 -9.08 5.10 -7.99
C SER A 148 -10.37 4.97 -8.83
N ARG A 149 -11.47 4.50 -8.26
CA ARG A 149 -12.80 4.57 -8.90
C ARG A 149 -13.29 6.01 -9.10
N GLY A 150 -12.67 6.98 -8.45
CA GLY A 150 -12.85 8.41 -8.71
C GLY A 150 -12.18 8.93 -9.99
N GLY A 151 -11.60 8.05 -10.83
CA GLY A 151 -11.03 8.41 -12.14
C GLY A 151 -9.55 8.78 -12.11
N TRP A 152 -8.80 8.44 -11.04
CA TRP A 152 -7.37 8.71 -10.91
C TRP A 152 -6.56 7.44 -10.64
N THR A 153 -5.27 7.50 -10.90
CA THR A 153 -4.31 6.43 -10.61
C THR A 153 -3.12 7.00 -9.84
N VAL A 154 -2.37 6.13 -9.16
CA VAL A 154 -1.21 6.53 -8.35
C VAL A 154 0.07 6.32 -9.14
N PRO A 155 0.83 7.38 -9.46
CA PRO A 155 2.16 7.24 -10.03
C PRO A 155 3.09 6.50 -9.07
N ARG A 156 4.02 5.73 -9.61
CA ARG A 156 5.03 5.05 -8.80
C ARG A 156 5.87 6.00 -7.94
N SER A 157 6.12 7.22 -8.43
CA SER A 157 6.85 8.27 -7.73
C SER A 157 6.18 8.71 -6.42
N ASP A 158 4.87 8.63 -6.36
CA ASP A 158 4.08 9.13 -5.24
C ASP A 158 3.86 8.05 -4.17
N ILE A 159 4.25 6.80 -4.47
CA ILE A 159 4.21 5.70 -3.49
C ILE A 159 5.39 5.85 -2.53
N VAL A 160 5.09 6.19 -1.28
CA VAL A 160 6.03 6.31 -0.18
C VAL A 160 6.65 4.96 0.19
N GLY A 161 5.81 3.91 0.28
CA GLY A 161 6.26 2.57 0.59
C GLY A 161 5.11 1.59 0.81
N ARG A 162 5.49 0.40 1.26
CA ARG A 162 4.55 -0.70 1.57
C ARG A 162 4.27 -0.74 3.08
N ALA A 163 3.02 -0.86 3.48
CA ALA A 163 2.65 -1.15 4.86
C ALA A 163 3.26 -2.50 5.26
N TRP A 164 3.97 -2.51 6.39
CA TRP A 164 4.74 -3.67 6.79
C TRP A 164 4.28 -4.28 8.10
N ILE A 165 4.28 -3.52 9.19
CA ILE A 165 3.95 -4.00 10.54
C ILE A 165 3.01 -3.01 11.19
N VAL A 166 1.90 -3.49 11.74
CA VAL A 166 1.03 -2.75 12.66
C VAL A 166 1.70 -2.76 14.03
N ILE A 167 1.92 -1.57 14.61
CA ILE A 167 2.65 -1.40 15.87
C ILE A 167 1.81 -0.80 17.00
N TRP A 168 0.59 -0.39 16.72
CA TRP A 168 -0.35 0.12 17.70
C TRP A 168 -1.79 -0.06 17.21
N PRO A 169 -2.73 -0.41 18.09
CA PRO A 169 -2.55 -0.79 19.50
C PRO A 169 -1.84 -2.15 19.64
N PRO A 170 -1.32 -2.49 20.85
CA PRO A 170 -0.64 -3.77 21.07
C PRO A 170 -1.48 -5.02 20.79
N SER A 171 -2.80 -4.92 20.87
CA SER A 171 -3.74 -5.99 20.50
C SER A 171 -3.69 -6.37 19.01
N GLU A 172 -3.28 -5.43 18.17
CA GLU A 172 -3.25 -5.56 16.71
C GLU A 172 -1.81 -5.75 16.16
N TRP A 173 -0.84 -5.95 17.04
CA TRP A 173 0.54 -6.15 16.60
C TRP A 173 0.65 -7.32 15.64
N GLY A 174 1.18 -7.07 14.46
CA GLY A 174 1.35 -8.09 13.45
C GLY A 174 1.81 -7.53 12.11
N MET A 175 2.01 -8.43 11.17
CA MET A 175 2.30 -8.03 9.79
C MET A 175 1.07 -7.35 9.20
N ALA A 176 1.27 -6.23 8.50
CA ALA A 176 0.19 -5.62 7.74
C ALA A 176 -0.38 -6.66 6.75
N PRO A 177 -1.72 -6.75 6.60
CA PRO A 177 -2.38 -7.81 5.84
C PRO A 177 -2.25 -7.62 4.32
N ASN A 178 -1.01 -7.63 3.85
CA ASN A 178 -0.70 -7.71 2.43
C ASN A 178 -1.05 -9.10 1.92
N HIS A 179 -1.68 -9.17 0.76
CA HIS A 179 -2.07 -10.43 0.14
C HIS A 179 -1.36 -10.58 -1.20
N ASN A 180 -0.81 -11.76 -1.46
CA ASN A 180 -0.46 -12.11 -2.83
C ASN A 180 -1.76 -12.57 -3.51
N LEU A 181 -2.31 -11.73 -4.37
CA LEU A 181 -3.58 -11.98 -5.04
C LEU A 181 -3.31 -12.61 -6.42
N PRO A 182 -3.29 -13.94 -6.52
CA PRO A 182 -3.31 -14.58 -7.82
C PRO A 182 -4.66 -14.25 -8.46
N ALA A 183 -4.62 -13.87 -9.69
CA ALA A 183 -5.83 -13.69 -10.44
C ALA A 183 -6.32 -15.08 -10.91
N LEU A 184 -7.56 -15.39 -10.60
CA LEU A 184 -8.22 -16.61 -11.08
C LEU A 184 -8.76 -16.34 -12.48
N ALA A 185 -8.69 -17.35 -13.37
CA ALA A 185 -9.37 -17.26 -14.66
C ALA A 185 -10.85 -16.98 -14.40
N ALA A 186 -11.43 -16.03 -15.15
CA ALA A 186 -12.86 -15.78 -15.08
C ALA A 186 -13.62 -17.03 -15.57
N PRO A 187 -14.71 -17.40 -14.92
CA PRO A 187 -15.53 -18.55 -15.32
C PRO A 187 -16.20 -18.35 -16.67
#